data_0817ad6bdc8c80dbfb8131e8cab86f71
#
_entry.id   0817ad6bdc8c80dbfb8131e8cab86f71
#
_cell.length_a   1.000
_cell.length_b   1.000
_cell.length_c   1.000
_cell.angle_alpha   90.00
_cell.angle_beta   90.00
_cell.angle_gamma   90.00
#
_symmetry.space_group_name_H-M   'P 1'
#
loop_
_entity.id
_entity.type
_entity.pdbx_description
1 polymer ?
#
loop_
_entity_poly.entity_id
_entity_poly.type
_entity_poly.pdbx_seq_one_letter_code
_entity_poly.pdbx_strand_id
1 'polypeptide(L)'
;MHNQLMIEKYKAERFVIMYLAAAVLAAAGFFLGLLKLPENPDTATVFSFSICDTSFMFIVSLVTAWFAGNDFLNRTIHNEIKAGYSRFSVLMARTITTVIMAELLHLTYVFATVLGFAVKYRFDSSIFSITDFVWLLVVMLQICANICIVMLIVFALKKVTSGIAVTVVFSFVSCNILRNFMRESVFRLTCFSLAQTSDNRTLALSAVFAAAVIAFSLTAAHFVFRKAEIR
;
A
#
# COMPACT_ATOMS: atom_id res chain seq x y z
N MET A 1 -2.85 20.55 11.59
CA MET A 1 -2.35 19.42 10.78
C MET A 1 -0.92 19.01 11.15
N HIS A 2 0.04 19.94 11.26
CA HIS A 2 1.43 19.60 11.64
C HIS A 2 1.53 18.80 12.95
N ASN A 3 0.90 19.27 14.03
CA ASN A 3 0.93 18.56 15.33
C ASN A 3 0.33 17.16 15.27
N GLN A 4 -0.70 16.94 14.44
CA GLN A 4 -1.29 15.61 14.26
C GLN A 4 -0.36 14.66 13.50
N LEU A 5 0.32 15.15 12.46
CA LEU A 5 1.34 14.34 11.77
C LEU A 5 2.47 13.93 12.70
N MET A 6 2.89 14.81 13.64
CA MET A 6 3.90 14.46 14.65
C MET A 6 3.40 13.38 15.61
N ILE A 7 2.14 13.44 16.03
CA ILE A 7 1.51 12.41 16.87
C ILE A 7 1.45 11.07 16.12
N GLU A 8 0.99 11.08 14.87
CA GLU A 8 0.90 9.86 14.06
C GLU A 8 2.29 9.26 13.76
N LYS A 9 3.30 10.10 13.47
CA LYS A 9 4.68 9.67 13.32
C LYS A 9 5.18 8.95 14.58
N TYR A 10 4.98 9.55 15.75
CA TYR A 10 5.37 8.93 17.03
C TYR A 10 4.70 7.59 17.27
N LYS A 11 3.40 7.45 16.92
CA LYS A 11 2.70 6.16 16.99
C LYS A 11 3.29 5.14 16.03
N ALA A 12 3.58 5.55 14.79
CA ALA A 12 4.15 4.67 13.75
C ALA A 12 5.53 4.15 14.16
N GLU A 13 6.39 5.00 14.72
CA GLU A 13 7.72 4.63 15.21
C GLU A 13 7.68 3.59 16.34
N ARG A 14 6.60 3.54 17.11
CA ARG A 14 6.41 2.58 18.21
C ARG A 14 5.57 1.36 17.83
N PHE A 15 5.12 1.30 16.59
CA PHE A 15 4.29 0.20 16.13
C PHE A 15 5.14 -1.01 15.74
N VAL A 16 5.43 -1.87 16.72
CA VAL A 16 6.32 -3.05 16.59
C VAL A 16 5.92 -3.95 15.42
N ILE A 17 4.61 -4.07 15.13
CA ILE A 17 4.09 -4.92 14.04
C ILE A 17 4.59 -4.47 12.67
N MET A 18 4.83 -3.16 12.47
CA MET A 18 5.42 -2.65 11.23
C MET A 18 6.83 -3.22 11.01
N TYR A 19 7.66 -3.24 12.05
CA TYR A 19 9.04 -3.77 11.96
C TYR A 19 9.06 -5.28 11.73
N LEU A 20 8.15 -6.01 12.37
CA LEU A 20 7.98 -7.45 12.13
C LEU A 20 7.55 -7.72 10.69
N ALA A 21 6.59 -6.95 10.17
CA ALA A 21 6.15 -7.07 8.78
C ALA A 21 7.26 -6.71 7.80
N ALA A 22 8.04 -5.67 8.08
CA ALA A 22 9.21 -5.29 7.28
C ALA A 22 10.25 -6.42 7.25
N ALA A 23 10.52 -7.06 8.39
CA ALA A 23 11.43 -8.19 8.47
C ALA A 23 10.93 -9.41 7.67
N VAL A 24 9.63 -9.72 7.76
CA VAL A 24 9.00 -10.81 7.00
C VAL A 24 9.05 -10.51 5.49
N LEU A 25 8.72 -9.29 5.08
CA LEU A 25 8.76 -8.88 3.68
C LEU A 25 10.19 -8.84 3.13
N ALA A 26 11.15 -8.37 3.93
CA ALA A 26 12.56 -8.40 3.56
C ALA A 26 13.05 -9.84 3.36
N ALA A 27 12.73 -10.76 4.28
CA ALA A 27 13.08 -12.17 4.14
C ALA A 27 12.40 -12.78 2.90
N ALA A 28 11.09 -12.58 2.73
CA ALA A 28 10.34 -13.11 1.59
C ALA A 28 10.90 -12.59 0.25
N GLY A 29 11.14 -11.28 0.14
CA GLY A 29 11.73 -10.67 -1.05
C GLY A 29 13.14 -11.21 -1.33
N PHE A 30 14.00 -11.29 -0.31
CA PHE A 30 15.34 -11.81 -0.45
C PHE A 30 15.37 -13.26 -0.96
N PHE A 31 14.55 -14.14 -0.37
CA PHE A 31 14.45 -15.53 -0.83
C PHE A 31 13.84 -15.62 -2.24
N LEU A 32 12.88 -14.78 -2.56
CA LEU A 32 12.31 -14.73 -3.91
C LEU A 32 13.36 -14.33 -4.95
N GLY A 33 14.21 -13.35 -4.65
CA GLY A 33 15.34 -12.95 -5.47
C GLY A 33 16.38 -14.07 -5.66
N LEU A 34 16.58 -14.94 -4.64
CA LEU A 34 17.49 -16.08 -4.74
C LEU A 34 16.93 -17.24 -5.55
N LEU A 35 15.61 -17.50 -5.48
CA LEU A 35 15.04 -18.79 -5.87
C LEU A 35 14.21 -18.75 -7.17
N LYS A 36 13.59 -17.64 -7.50
CA LYS A 36 12.47 -17.59 -8.47
C LYS A 36 12.72 -16.70 -9.68
N LEU A 37 13.80 -16.93 -10.42
CA LEU A 37 14.05 -16.08 -11.57
C LEU A 37 14.17 -16.91 -12.86
N PRO A 38 13.66 -16.41 -14.00
CA PRO A 38 13.82 -17.04 -15.30
C PRO A 38 15.30 -17.23 -15.64
N GLU A 39 15.61 -18.07 -16.60
CA GLU A 39 16.98 -18.28 -17.05
C GLU A 39 17.59 -16.94 -17.52
N ASN A 40 18.69 -16.53 -16.88
CA ASN A 40 19.45 -15.29 -17.16
C ASN A 40 18.65 -13.97 -17.12
N PRO A 41 17.96 -13.65 -16.01
CA PRO A 41 17.31 -12.35 -15.89
C PRO A 41 18.38 -11.26 -15.71
N ASP A 42 18.07 -10.06 -16.20
CA ASP A 42 18.83 -8.86 -15.88
C ASP A 42 18.29 -8.18 -14.61
N THR A 43 19.06 -7.27 -14.04
CA THR A 43 18.67 -6.56 -12.81
C THR A 43 17.40 -5.71 -13.00
N ALA A 44 17.21 -5.11 -14.19
CA ALA A 44 16.03 -4.30 -14.49
C ALA A 44 14.76 -5.15 -14.55
N THR A 45 14.83 -6.35 -15.13
CA THR A 45 13.70 -7.30 -15.16
C THR A 45 13.30 -7.72 -13.76
N VAL A 46 14.26 -8.00 -12.87
CA VAL A 46 14.00 -8.36 -11.48
C VAL A 46 13.37 -7.21 -10.71
N PHE A 47 13.88 -6.00 -10.93
CA PHE A 47 13.34 -4.79 -10.33
C PHE A 47 11.88 -4.57 -10.76
N SER A 48 11.60 -4.61 -12.06
CA SER A 48 10.26 -4.45 -12.62
C SER A 48 9.31 -5.54 -12.12
N PHE A 49 9.76 -6.80 -12.04
CA PHE A 49 8.99 -7.90 -11.48
C PHE A 49 8.64 -7.67 -10.01
N SER A 50 9.60 -7.25 -9.18
CA SER A 50 9.39 -7.03 -7.76
C SER A 50 8.46 -5.84 -7.48
N ILE A 51 8.53 -4.78 -8.28
CA ILE A 51 7.63 -3.63 -8.17
C ILE A 51 6.18 -4.02 -8.45
N CYS A 52 5.96 -4.86 -9.46
CA CYS A 52 4.61 -5.26 -9.91
C CYS A 52 4.05 -6.49 -9.18
N ASP A 53 4.78 -7.07 -8.22
CA ASP A 53 4.30 -8.21 -7.46
C ASP A 53 3.18 -7.79 -6.50
N THR A 54 2.04 -8.47 -6.58
CA THR A 54 0.88 -8.21 -5.71
C THR A 54 0.89 -9.02 -4.42
N SER A 55 1.79 -9.98 -4.29
CA SER A 55 1.81 -10.95 -3.18
C SER A 55 2.02 -10.29 -1.82
N PHE A 56 2.78 -9.20 -1.75
CA PHE A 56 3.03 -8.47 -0.52
C PHE A 56 1.84 -7.63 -0.04
N MET A 57 0.90 -7.28 -0.92
CA MET A 57 -0.25 -6.42 -0.61
C MET A 57 -1.12 -6.97 0.54
N PHE A 58 -1.17 -8.29 0.69
CA PHE A 58 -1.85 -8.94 1.80
C PHE A 58 -1.27 -8.51 3.16
N ILE A 59 0.06 -8.55 3.31
CA ILE A 59 0.74 -8.16 4.57
C ILE A 59 0.61 -6.66 4.80
N VAL A 60 0.81 -5.86 3.75
CA VAL A 60 0.67 -4.40 3.82
C VAL A 60 -0.73 -3.99 4.26
N SER A 61 -1.76 -4.58 3.67
CA SER A 61 -3.16 -4.29 4.01
C SER A 61 -3.50 -4.69 5.45
N LEU A 62 -2.98 -5.82 5.93
CA LEU A 62 -3.16 -6.26 7.30
C LEU A 62 -2.54 -5.27 8.29
N VAL A 63 -1.29 -4.89 8.08
CA VAL A 63 -0.53 -3.99 8.97
C VAL A 63 -1.18 -2.60 9.00
N THR A 64 -1.53 -2.07 7.84
CA THR A 64 -2.13 -0.75 7.71
C THR A 64 -3.54 -0.69 8.28
N ALA A 65 -4.36 -1.72 8.08
CA ALA A 65 -5.68 -1.83 8.69
C ALA A 65 -5.59 -1.96 10.22
N TRP A 66 -4.60 -2.70 10.73
CA TRP A 66 -4.37 -2.82 12.16
C TRP A 66 -3.95 -1.48 12.77
N PHE A 67 -2.97 -0.81 12.16
CA PHE A 67 -2.52 0.51 12.64
C PHE A 67 -3.67 1.51 12.72
N ALA A 68 -4.42 1.66 11.62
CA ALA A 68 -5.57 2.58 11.58
C ALA A 68 -6.73 2.16 12.50
N GLY A 69 -6.97 0.85 12.61
CA GLY A 69 -8.05 0.30 13.44
C GLY A 69 -7.80 0.43 14.95
N ASN A 70 -6.53 0.33 15.37
CA ASN A 70 -6.14 0.38 16.77
C ASN A 70 -6.57 1.67 17.47
N ASP A 71 -6.68 2.76 16.73
CA ASP A 71 -7.15 4.05 17.23
C ASP A 71 -8.65 4.06 17.61
N PHE A 72 -9.45 3.21 16.97
CA PHE A 72 -10.85 3.01 17.40
C PHE A 72 -10.93 2.19 18.69
N LEU A 73 -10.05 1.19 18.84
CA LEU A 73 -9.99 0.37 20.06
C LEU A 73 -9.59 1.21 21.28
N ASN A 74 -8.55 2.03 21.12
CA ASN A 74 -8.00 2.84 22.21
C ASN A 74 -8.73 4.19 22.40
N ARG A 75 -9.82 4.45 21.67
CA ARG A 75 -10.58 5.71 21.68
C ARG A 75 -9.72 6.95 21.41
N THR A 76 -8.56 6.81 20.77
CA THR A 76 -7.63 7.91 20.48
C THR A 76 -8.30 8.98 19.63
N ILE A 77 -9.08 8.54 18.62
CA ILE A 77 -9.87 9.44 17.75
C ILE A 77 -10.82 10.33 18.56
N HIS A 78 -11.50 9.75 19.55
CA HIS A 78 -12.41 10.49 20.41
C HIS A 78 -11.68 11.59 21.21
N ASN A 79 -10.51 11.26 21.76
CA ASN A 79 -9.70 12.20 22.53
C ASN A 79 -9.15 13.33 21.65
N GLU A 80 -8.72 13.02 20.40
CA GLU A 80 -8.26 14.03 19.45
C GLU A 80 -9.37 15.02 19.07
N ILE A 81 -10.60 14.53 18.83
CA ILE A 81 -11.74 15.39 18.52
C ILE A 81 -12.14 16.23 19.73
N LYS A 82 -12.12 15.67 20.95
CA LYS A 82 -12.35 16.44 22.18
C LYS A 82 -11.28 17.53 22.41
N ALA A 83 -10.04 17.28 22.00
CA ALA A 83 -8.97 18.26 22.02
C ALA A 83 -9.12 19.37 20.95
N GLY A 84 -10.20 19.36 20.16
CA GLY A 84 -10.52 20.42 19.18
C GLY A 84 -9.98 20.17 17.76
N TYR A 85 -9.39 18.99 17.48
CA TYR A 85 -8.96 18.70 16.13
C TYR A 85 -10.15 18.39 15.20
N SER A 86 -10.11 18.92 13.98
CA SER A 86 -11.13 18.63 12.98
C SER A 86 -11.08 17.16 12.52
N ARG A 87 -12.23 16.56 12.27
CA ARG A 87 -12.33 15.18 11.79
C ARG A 87 -11.56 14.98 10.46
N PHE A 88 -11.60 15.98 9.59
CA PHE A 88 -10.85 15.94 8.33
C PHE A 88 -9.34 15.89 8.56
N SER A 89 -8.81 16.72 9.48
CA SER A 89 -7.39 16.77 9.79
C SER A 89 -6.91 15.45 10.42
N VAL A 90 -7.74 14.82 11.28
CA VAL A 90 -7.48 13.49 11.86
C VAL A 90 -7.43 12.41 10.78
N LEU A 91 -8.43 12.37 9.90
CA LEU A 91 -8.47 11.42 8.78
C LEU A 91 -7.25 11.56 7.87
N MET A 92 -6.93 12.79 7.46
CA MET A 92 -5.81 13.05 6.56
C MET A 92 -4.46 12.71 7.16
N ALA A 93 -4.21 13.09 8.42
CA ALA A 93 -2.95 12.75 9.09
C ALA A 93 -2.74 11.24 9.16
N ARG A 94 -3.77 10.47 9.49
CA ARG A 94 -3.72 9.00 9.53
C ARG A 94 -3.52 8.38 8.17
N THR A 95 -4.27 8.86 7.17
CA THR A 95 -4.11 8.34 5.80
C THR A 95 -2.69 8.57 5.29
N ILE A 96 -2.13 9.76 5.47
CA ILE A 96 -0.76 10.07 5.06
C ILE A 96 0.23 9.15 5.76
N THR A 97 0.15 9.00 7.08
CA THR A 97 1.06 8.11 7.83
C THR A 97 0.92 6.67 7.39
N THR A 98 -0.32 6.18 7.18
CA THR A 98 -0.59 4.82 6.74
C THR A 98 -0.06 4.56 5.33
N VAL A 99 -0.19 5.52 4.42
CA VAL A 99 0.39 5.45 3.06
C VAL A 99 1.92 5.38 3.14
N ILE A 100 2.55 6.25 3.92
CA ILE A 100 4.02 6.22 4.09
C ILE A 100 4.48 4.87 4.63
N MET A 101 3.78 4.29 5.61
CA MET A 101 4.09 2.95 6.13
C MET A 101 3.98 1.88 5.04
N ALA A 102 2.92 1.92 4.23
CA ALA A 102 2.71 0.98 3.13
C ALA A 102 3.82 1.07 2.07
N GLU A 103 4.20 2.28 1.70
CA GLU A 103 5.29 2.51 0.74
C GLU A 103 6.65 2.05 1.28
N LEU A 104 6.93 2.28 2.55
CA LEU A 104 8.16 1.78 3.18
C LEU A 104 8.20 0.24 3.19
N LEU A 105 7.08 -0.43 3.46
CA LEU A 105 6.99 -1.89 3.40
C LEU A 105 7.17 -2.41 1.96
N HIS A 106 6.56 -1.75 0.96
CA HIS A 106 6.73 -2.06 -0.45
C HIS A 106 8.20 -1.93 -0.89
N LEU A 107 8.82 -0.77 -0.62
CA LEU A 107 10.22 -0.54 -0.97
C LEU A 107 11.15 -1.54 -0.26
N THR A 108 10.86 -1.91 0.98
CA THR A 108 11.62 -2.95 1.71
C THR A 108 11.58 -4.28 0.95
N TYR A 109 10.39 -4.69 0.47
CA TYR A 109 10.24 -5.91 -0.33
C TYR A 109 11.00 -5.83 -1.65
N VAL A 110 10.86 -4.73 -2.40
CA VAL A 110 11.53 -4.52 -3.69
C VAL A 110 13.04 -4.56 -3.54
N PHE A 111 13.60 -3.78 -2.61
CA PHE A 111 15.04 -3.74 -2.37
C PHE A 111 15.59 -5.09 -1.89
N ALA A 112 14.86 -5.80 -1.05
CA ALA A 112 15.27 -7.12 -0.59
C ALA A 112 15.30 -8.14 -1.74
N THR A 113 14.33 -8.07 -2.67
CA THR A 113 14.30 -8.94 -3.85
C THR A 113 15.49 -8.67 -4.77
N VAL A 114 15.79 -7.41 -5.06
CA VAL A 114 16.94 -7.01 -5.87
C VAL A 114 18.26 -7.42 -5.18
N LEU A 115 18.34 -7.26 -3.86
CA LEU A 115 19.52 -7.66 -3.09
C LEU A 115 19.73 -9.18 -3.14
N GLY A 116 18.66 -9.97 -2.95
CA GLY A 116 18.73 -11.44 -3.06
C GLY A 116 19.21 -11.88 -4.45
N PHE A 117 18.73 -11.22 -5.50
CA PHE A 117 19.22 -11.44 -6.85
C PHE A 117 20.70 -11.09 -7.01
N ALA A 118 21.12 -9.90 -6.54
CA ALA A 118 22.48 -9.41 -6.65
C ALA A 118 23.52 -10.34 -5.97
N VAL A 119 23.15 -10.99 -4.88
CA VAL A 119 24.00 -11.97 -4.20
C VAL A 119 24.29 -13.18 -5.09
N LYS A 120 23.31 -13.60 -5.92
CA LYS A 120 23.45 -14.81 -6.77
C LYS A 120 23.98 -14.52 -8.16
N TYR A 121 23.56 -13.41 -8.80
CA TYR A 121 23.76 -13.19 -10.25
C TYR A 121 24.57 -11.95 -10.61
N ARG A 122 25.17 -11.22 -9.70
CA ARG A 122 25.80 -9.90 -9.86
C ARG A 122 24.81 -8.78 -10.20
N PHE A 123 25.07 -7.64 -9.63
CA PHE A 123 24.27 -6.42 -9.84
C PHE A 123 24.85 -5.63 -11.02
N ASP A 124 24.01 -5.31 -12.00
CA ASP A 124 24.33 -4.38 -13.08
C ASP A 124 23.43 -3.16 -13.03
N SER A 125 24.00 -2.01 -12.67
CA SER A 125 23.27 -0.74 -12.57
C SER A 125 23.10 -0.03 -13.91
N SER A 126 23.83 -0.44 -14.96
CA SER A 126 23.81 0.23 -16.27
C SER A 126 22.51 0.00 -17.05
N ILE A 127 21.70 -0.96 -16.60
CA ILE A 127 20.48 -1.42 -17.30
C ILE A 127 19.24 -0.63 -16.85
N PHE A 128 19.31 0.13 -15.74
CA PHE A 128 18.16 0.92 -15.28
C PHE A 128 17.87 2.11 -16.21
N SER A 129 16.62 2.21 -16.63
CA SER A 129 16.12 3.28 -17.47
C SER A 129 15.25 4.27 -16.67
N ILE A 130 15.05 5.47 -17.20
CA ILE A 130 14.10 6.44 -16.62
C ILE A 130 12.68 5.83 -16.59
N THR A 131 12.36 4.95 -17.51
CA THR A 131 11.07 4.27 -17.60
C THR A 131 10.79 3.42 -16.35
N ASP A 132 11.81 2.75 -15.80
CA ASP A 132 11.66 1.92 -14.59
C ASP A 132 11.30 2.76 -13.36
N PHE A 133 11.86 3.95 -13.25
CA PHE A 133 11.51 4.89 -12.18
C PHE A 133 10.11 5.48 -12.35
N VAL A 134 9.67 5.76 -13.59
CA VAL A 134 8.30 6.19 -13.86
C VAL A 134 7.31 5.07 -13.47
N TRP A 135 7.64 3.83 -13.78
CA TRP A 135 6.86 2.67 -13.34
C TRP A 135 6.74 2.58 -11.83
N LEU A 136 7.87 2.70 -11.12
CA LEU A 136 7.86 2.71 -9.66
C LEU A 136 6.91 3.78 -9.11
N LEU A 137 6.95 5.00 -9.63
CA LEU A 137 6.07 6.09 -9.20
C LEU A 137 4.59 5.78 -9.46
N VAL A 138 4.26 5.16 -10.59
CA VAL A 138 2.86 4.78 -10.88
C VAL A 138 2.40 3.66 -9.95
N VAL A 139 3.25 2.66 -9.66
CA VAL A 139 2.93 1.61 -8.71
C VAL A 139 2.74 2.17 -7.29
N MET A 140 3.61 3.08 -6.85
CA MET A 140 3.43 3.78 -5.57
C MET A 140 2.08 4.52 -5.54
N LEU A 141 1.68 5.21 -6.60
CA LEU A 141 0.36 5.84 -6.68
C LEU A 141 -0.79 4.83 -6.59
N GLN A 142 -0.64 3.65 -7.19
CA GLN A 142 -1.63 2.58 -7.11
C GLN A 142 -1.70 1.96 -5.70
N ILE A 143 -0.57 1.79 -5.03
CA ILE A 143 -0.54 1.36 -3.62
C ILE A 143 -1.23 2.40 -2.73
N CYS A 144 -0.94 3.69 -2.95
CA CYS A 144 -1.63 4.78 -2.27
C CYS A 144 -3.16 4.68 -2.45
N ALA A 145 -3.64 4.39 -3.67
CA ALA A 145 -5.06 4.20 -3.95
C ALA A 145 -5.66 3.01 -3.18
N ASN A 146 -4.95 1.87 -3.16
CA ASN A 146 -5.36 0.71 -2.37
C ASN A 146 -5.46 1.03 -0.88
N ILE A 147 -4.48 1.73 -0.32
CA ILE A 147 -4.49 2.11 1.10
C ILE A 147 -5.61 3.11 1.41
N CYS A 148 -5.94 4.01 0.50
CA CYS A 148 -7.11 4.89 0.68
C CYS A 148 -8.43 4.11 0.75
N ILE A 149 -8.56 3.00 -0.01
CA ILE A 149 -9.72 2.09 0.12
C ILE A 149 -9.69 1.37 1.48
N VAL A 150 -8.51 0.89 1.91
CA VAL A 150 -8.34 0.29 3.26
C VAL A 150 -8.79 1.26 4.34
N MET A 151 -8.38 2.52 4.27
CA MET A 151 -8.78 3.56 5.21
C MET A 151 -10.30 3.77 5.19
N LEU A 152 -10.92 3.83 4.01
CA LEU A 152 -12.37 3.91 3.89
C LEU A 152 -13.07 2.74 4.61
N ILE A 153 -12.62 1.50 4.40
CA ILE A 153 -13.17 0.30 5.03
C ILE A 153 -13.04 0.38 6.57
N VAL A 154 -11.85 0.70 7.07
CA VAL A 154 -11.57 0.78 8.51
C VAL A 154 -12.42 1.88 9.18
N PHE A 155 -12.53 3.06 8.56
CA PHE A 155 -13.34 4.15 9.07
C PHE A 155 -14.84 3.88 8.97
N ALA A 156 -15.29 3.08 8.01
CA ALA A 156 -16.68 2.65 7.90
C ALA A 156 -17.06 1.64 8.99
N LEU A 157 -16.19 0.66 9.24
CA LEU A 157 -16.46 -0.42 10.19
C LEU A 157 -16.21 -0.04 11.65
N LYS A 158 -15.30 0.90 11.92
CA LYS A 158 -14.95 1.41 13.27
C LYS A 158 -14.56 0.31 14.28
N LYS A 159 -14.19 -0.86 13.83
CA LYS A 159 -13.78 -2.02 14.63
C LYS A 159 -12.50 -2.61 14.06
N VAL A 160 -11.50 -2.82 14.90
CA VAL A 160 -10.20 -3.38 14.52
C VAL A 160 -10.37 -4.72 13.82
N THR A 161 -10.99 -5.68 14.49
CA THR A 161 -11.09 -7.07 14.00
C THR A 161 -11.83 -7.16 12.67
N SER A 162 -13.01 -6.53 12.56
CA SER A 162 -13.76 -6.54 11.30
C SER A 162 -13.07 -5.70 10.22
N GLY A 163 -12.42 -4.60 10.59
CA GLY A 163 -11.61 -3.79 9.69
C GLY A 163 -10.49 -4.61 9.06
N ILE A 164 -9.70 -5.30 9.86
CA ILE A 164 -8.62 -6.18 9.39
C ILE A 164 -9.20 -7.30 8.50
N ALA A 165 -10.21 -8.04 8.98
CA ALA A 165 -10.76 -9.16 8.25
C ALA A 165 -11.28 -8.76 6.86
N VAL A 166 -12.11 -7.71 6.78
CA VAL A 166 -12.65 -7.21 5.51
C VAL A 166 -11.56 -6.68 4.59
N THR A 167 -10.58 -5.96 5.14
CA THR A 167 -9.48 -5.39 4.35
C THR A 167 -8.59 -6.47 3.76
N VAL A 168 -8.24 -7.50 4.53
CA VAL A 168 -7.42 -8.62 4.07
C VAL A 168 -8.13 -9.41 2.97
N VAL A 169 -9.41 -9.75 3.19
CA VAL A 169 -10.23 -10.42 2.16
C VAL A 169 -10.35 -9.55 0.91
N PHE A 170 -10.63 -8.25 1.08
CA PHE A 170 -10.71 -7.31 -0.04
C PHE A 170 -9.41 -7.26 -0.85
N SER A 171 -8.25 -7.10 -0.19
CA SER A 171 -6.96 -7.03 -0.87
C SER A 171 -6.62 -8.35 -1.59
N PHE A 172 -6.91 -9.49 -0.96
CA PHE A 172 -6.68 -10.79 -1.59
C PHE A 172 -7.58 -10.99 -2.82
N VAL A 173 -8.87 -10.69 -2.70
CA VAL A 173 -9.83 -10.83 -3.81
C VAL A 173 -9.50 -9.85 -4.94
N SER A 174 -9.26 -8.58 -4.63
CA SER A 174 -9.01 -7.55 -5.64
C SER A 174 -7.72 -7.76 -6.41
N CYS A 175 -6.63 -8.15 -5.75
CA CYS A 175 -5.33 -8.31 -6.39
C CYS A 175 -5.15 -9.68 -7.09
N ASN A 176 -5.82 -10.74 -6.61
CA ASN A 176 -5.59 -12.10 -7.12
C ASN A 176 -6.78 -12.71 -7.83
N ILE A 177 -8.00 -12.51 -7.31
CA ILE A 177 -9.20 -13.18 -7.87
C ILE A 177 -9.84 -12.33 -8.96
N LEU A 178 -9.90 -11.01 -8.78
CA LEU A 178 -10.58 -10.10 -9.73
C LEU A 178 -9.98 -10.19 -11.14
N ARG A 179 -8.68 -10.46 -11.24
CA ARG A 179 -7.98 -10.71 -12.52
C ARG A 179 -8.63 -11.81 -13.35
N ASN A 180 -9.15 -12.86 -12.70
CA ASN A 180 -9.75 -14.00 -13.41
C ASN A 180 -11.16 -13.70 -13.92
N PHE A 181 -11.84 -12.70 -13.36
CA PHE A 181 -13.21 -12.32 -13.73
C PHE A 181 -13.25 -11.11 -14.66
N MET A 182 -12.23 -10.27 -14.64
CA MET A 182 -12.17 -9.07 -15.48
C MET A 182 -11.40 -9.35 -16.77
N ARG A 183 -11.78 -8.64 -17.84
CA ARG A 183 -10.99 -8.62 -19.07
C ARG A 183 -9.60 -8.06 -18.75
N GLU A 184 -8.55 -8.71 -19.21
CA GLU A 184 -7.16 -8.32 -18.86
C GLU A 184 -6.86 -6.85 -19.16
N SER A 185 -7.36 -6.32 -20.28
CA SER A 185 -7.22 -4.91 -20.64
C SER A 185 -7.87 -3.94 -19.64
N VAL A 186 -8.98 -4.34 -19.00
CA VAL A 186 -9.66 -3.54 -17.98
C VAL A 186 -8.95 -3.68 -16.64
N PHE A 187 -8.53 -4.90 -16.29
CA PHE A 187 -7.80 -5.14 -15.03
C PHE A 187 -6.51 -4.32 -14.96
N ARG A 188 -5.76 -4.25 -16.08
CA ARG A 188 -4.51 -3.46 -16.16
C ARG A 188 -4.70 -1.97 -15.93
N LEU A 189 -5.91 -1.42 -16.09
CA LEU A 189 -6.21 -0.03 -15.77
C LEU A 189 -6.49 0.19 -14.28
N THR A 190 -6.81 -0.86 -13.53
CA THR A 190 -7.15 -0.74 -12.12
C THR A 190 -5.91 -0.56 -11.24
N CYS A 191 -6.09 0.03 -10.06
CA CYS A 191 -5.02 0.14 -9.06
C CYS A 191 -4.61 -1.22 -8.45
N PHE A 192 -5.30 -2.31 -8.79
CA PHE A 192 -5.02 -3.66 -8.29
C PHE A 192 -4.02 -4.42 -9.15
N SER A 193 -3.75 -3.96 -10.36
CA SER A 193 -2.82 -4.60 -11.30
C SER A 193 -1.35 -4.30 -11.02
N LEU A 194 -1.06 -3.30 -10.18
CA LEU A 194 0.28 -2.76 -9.93
C LEU A 194 1.07 -2.52 -11.23
N ALA A 195 0.45 -1.81 -12.16
CA ALA A 195 1.04 -1.39 -13.44
C ALA A 195 1.67 -2.52 -14.29
N GLN A 196 1.13 -3.73 -14.25
CA GLN A 196 1.61 -4.87 -15.06
C GLN A 196 1.37 -4.63 -16.57
N THR A 197 2.02 -3.61 -17.13
CA THR A 197 1.89 -3.24 -18.54
C THR A 197 3.18 -2.61 -19.05
N SER A 198 3.53 -2.89 -20.29
CA SER A 198 4.66 -2.26 -21.01
C SER A 198 4.23 -1.06 -21.86
N ASP A 199 2.94 -0.78 -21.96
CA ASP A 199 2.40 0.31 -22.77
C ASP A 199 2.25 1.61 -21.95
N ASN A 200 2.96 2.66 -22.38
CA ASN A 200 2.95 3.97 -21.73
C ASN A 200 1.56 4.60 -21.64
N ARG A 201 0.68 4.34 -22.63
CA ARG A 201 -0.69 4.87 -22.62
C ARG A 201 -1.52 4.20 -21.52
N THR A 202 -1.42 2.88 -21.41
CA THR A 202 -2.12 2.11 -20.36
C THR A 202 -1.57 2.49 -18.98
N LEU A 203 -0.27 2.73 -18.86
CA LEU A 203 0.38 3.19 -17.62
C LEU A 203 -0.17 4.57 -17.20
N ALA A 204 -0.25 5.53 -18.12
CA ALA A 204 -0.80 6.85 -17.82
C ALA A 204 -2.30 6.78 -17.41
N LEU A 205 -3.09 5.97 -18.11
CA LEU A 205 -4.51 5.78 -17.76
C LEU A 205 -4.68 5.12 -16.40
N SER A 206 -3.86 4.15 -16.05
CA SER A 206 -3.89 3.51 -14.72
C SER A 206 -3.52 4.48 -13.60
N ALA A 207 -2.59 5.41 -13.85
CA ALA A 207 -2.26 6.48 -12.90
C ALA A 207 -3.43 7.44 -12.69
N VAL A 208 -4.12 7.85 -13.76
CA VAL A 208 -5.33 8.68 -13.67
C VAL A 208 -6.43 7.96 -12.90
N PHE A 209 -6.63 6.67 -13.17
CA PHE A 209 -7.60 5.86 -12.44
C PHE A 209 -7.26 5.77 -10.95
N ALA A 210 -5.98 5.53 -10.61
CA ALA A 210 -5.53 5.49 -9.22
C ALA A 210 -5.78 6.84 -8.51
N ALA A 211 -5.48 7.96 -9.15
CA ALA A 211 -5.77 9.29 -8.61
C ALA A 211 -7.28 9.51 -8.37
N ALA A 212 -8.13 9.06 -9.29
CA ALA A 212 -9.58 9.13 -9.12
C ALA A 212 -10.07 8.27 -7.95
N VAL A 213 -9.52 7.07 -7.77
CA VAL A 213 -9.82 6.18 -6.63
C VAL A 213 -9.39 6.81 -5.31
N ILE A 214 -8.21 7.45 -5.24
CA ILE A 214 -7.75 8.18 -4.06
C ILE A 214 -8.76 9.28 -3.69
N ALA A 215 -9.12 10.14 -4.65
CA ALA A 215 -10.05 11.24 -4.43
C ALA A 215 -11.43 10.74 -3.96
N PHE A 216 -11.95 9.69 -4.61
CA PHE A 216 -13.23 9.07 -4.24
C PHE A 216 -13.19 8.46 -2.84
N SER A 217 -12.17 7.66 -2.54
CA SER A 217 -12.05 6.96 -1.26
C SER A 217 -11.89 7.93 -0.09
N LEU A 218 -11.07 8.98 -0.23
CA LEU A 218 -10.90 10.01 0.78
C LEU A 218 -12.17 10.80 1.02
N THR A 219 -12.89 11.17 -0.05
CA THR A 219 -14.15 11.89 0.04
C THR A 219 -15.21 11.04 0.73
N ALA A 220 -15.35 9.76 0.34
CA ALA A 220 -16.27 8.83 0.95
C ALA A 220 -15.93 8.58 2.41
N ALA A 221 -14.65 8.37 2.76
CA ALA A 221 -14.19 8.20 4.13
C ALA A 221 -14.50 9.44 4.98
N HIS A 222 -14.33 10.64 4.44
CA HIS A 222 -14.68 11.88 5.12
C HIS A 222 -16.18 11.96 5.42
N PHE A 223 -17.04 11.65 4.44
CA PHE A 223 -18.50 11.67 4.64
C PHE A 223 -18.95 10.65 5.67
N VAL A 224 -18.42 9.41 5.61
CA VAL A 224 -18.71 8.35 6.59
C VAL A 224 -18.26 8.78 7.99
N PHE A 225 -17.06 9.34 8.09
CA PHE A 225 -16.51 9.79 9.38
C PHE A 225 -17.23 11.01 9.94
N ARG A 226 -17.71 11.94 9.08
CA ARG A 226 -18.47 13.12 9.49
C ARG A 226 -19.80 12.74 10.14
N LYS A 227 -20.52 11.74 9.58
CA LYS A 227 -21.81 11.25 10.09
C LYS A 227 -21.64 10.29 11.29
N ALA A 228 -20.44 9.90 11.61
CA ALA A 228 -20.19 8.95 12.68
C ALA A 228 -20.47 9.59 14.04
N GLU A 229 -21.41 9.03 14.80
CA GLU A 229 -21.48 9.25 16.23
C GLU A 229 -20.25 8.59 16.87
N ILE A 230 -19.42 9.39 17.52
CA ILE A 230 -18.24 8.93 18.24
C ILE A 230 -18.70 8.79 19.69
N ARG A 231 -19.13 7.59 20.06
CA ARG A 231 -19.48 7.21 21.44
C ARG A 231 -18.25 6.75 22.19
#